data_ff9ee1786d11c57a8fe42f48980a1ef1
#
_entry.id   ff9ee1786d11c57a8fe42f48980a1ef1
#
_cell.length_a   1.000
_cell.length_b   1.000
_cell.length_c   1.000
_cell.angle_alpha   90.00
_cell.angle_beta   90.00
_cell.angle_gamma   90.00
#
_symmetry.space_group_name_H-M   'P 1'
#
loop_
_entity.id
_entity.type
_entity.pdbx_description
1 polymer ?
#
loop_
_entity_poly.entity_id
_entity_poly.type
_entity_poly.pdbx_seq_one_letter_code
_entity_poly.pdbx_strand_id
1 'polypeptide(L)'
;MGTFSQSRTVSNFKNSNNIYTDADIPKLSKSRFQTGLQCSKALYYACYHPDLADAPSELMTATQKNGDMVGRLAHDMFPGGVLIDEDYYDRNNAMAHTQQAMSENAPAIFEATFMHNNVLVKNDILQNNGDGTYDLIEVKSATSLKNQNITDVAVQLNVLEGAGIKVRNAYLMRLNPKYVYNGGEHDLDQLFVKDDITDIAKKYARVEVKHDLKRMHNVLRNHGREPKCDIGKQCTTPFQCSFYRQCHENLPEHPITELPRLSDKLMTRLQKDNIMAIKDIPEGYGLSEAQEKVRQVVLSNDVKVDPSVKKEFRSLNYPLHFLDFETMQTVVPEYKGTRPYQQIPFQYSLHILHEDGTIEH
;
A
#
# COMPACT_ATOMS: atom_id res chain seq x y z
N MET A 1 29.27 -38.22 -19.02
CA MET A 1 29.72 -37.44 -20.18
C MET A 1 28.48 -36.92 -20.91
N GLY A 2 28.33 -35.62 -21.07
CA GLY A 2 27.23 -35.02 -21.83
C GLY A 2 26.79 -33.71 -21.20
N THR A 3 27.62 -32.68 -21.33
CA THR A 3 27.36 -31.28 -20.95
C THR A 3 26.38 -30.65 -21.95
N PHE A 4 25.19 -30.28 -21.50
CA PHE A 4 24.32 -29.39 -22.28
C PHE A 4 24.54 -27.94 -21.85
N SER A 5 25.30 -27.24 -22.67
CA SER A 5 25.37 -25.78 -22.65
C SER A 5 24.18 -25.22 -23.43
N GLN A 6 23.24 -24.57 -22.78
CA GLN A 6 22.24 -23.74 -23.46
C GLN A 6 22.76 -22.30 -23.53
N SER A 7 23.23 -21.94 -24.68
CA SER A 7 23.52 -20.54 -25.07
C SER A 7 22.19 -19.78 -25.22
N ARG A 8 21.95 -18.80 -24.34
CA ARG A 8 20.87 -17.82 -24.52
C ARG A 8 21.26 -16.88 -25.66
N THR A 9 20.58 -17.00 -26.77
CA THR A 9 20.64 -16.06 -27.90
C THR A 9 20.05 -14.72 -27.45
N VAL A 10 20.92 -13.72 -27.39
CA VAL A 10 20.52 -12.31 -27.25
C VAL A 10 19.93 -11.90 -28.60
N SER A 11 18.60 -11.73 -28.67
CA SER A 11 17.96 -11.19 -29.85
C SER A 11 18.26 -9.69 -29.98
N ASN A 12 18.92 -9.34 -31.07
CA ASN A 12 19.20 -7.96 -31.52
C ASN A 12 17.87 -7.21 -31.74
N PHE A 13 17.48 -6.33 -30.82
CA PHE A 13 16.38 -5.39 -31.05
C PHE A 13 16.87 -4.28 -32.00
N LYS A 14 16.40 -4.32 -33.24
CA LYS A 14 16.51 -3.22 -34.20
C LYS A 14 15.78 -1.99 -33.70
N ASN A 15 16.44 -0.84 -33.67
CA ASN A 15 15.87 0.48 -33.51
C ASN A 15 14.80 0.74 -34.57
N SER A 16 13.53 0.56 -34.23
CA SER A 16 12.41 1.10 -34.98
C SER A 16 11.85 2.29 -34.16
N ASN A 17 11.86 3.48 -34.74
CA ASN A 17 11.14 4.66 -34.25
C ASN A 17 9.63 4.42 -34.36
N ASN A 18 9.08 3.48 -33.60
CA ASN A 18 7.63 3.31 -33.48
C ASN A 18 7.12 4.40 -32.52
N ILE A 19 6.40 5.36 -33.07
CA ILE A 19 5.59 6.31 -32.30
C ILE A 19 4.40 5.48 -31.79
N TYR A 20 4.50 4.99 -30.53
CA TYR A 20 3.38 4.33 -29.87
C TYR A 20 2.25 5.34 -29.65
N THR A 21 1.07 5.01 -30.05
CA THR A 21 -0.16 5.78 -29.75
C THR A 21 -0.61 5.50 -28.32
N ASP A 22 -1.47 6.34 -27.76
CA ASP A 22 -2.02 6.12 -26.41
C ASP A 22 -2.81 4.82 -26.30
N ALA A 23 -3.21 4.21 -27.42
CA ALA A 23 -3.86 2.91 -27.47
C ALA A 23 -2.90 1.73 -27.20
N ASP A 24 -1.60 1.93 -27.40
CA ASP A 24 -0.59 0.87 -27.29
C ASP A 24 0.04 0.76 -25.91
N ILE A 25 -0.21 1.71 -25.01
CA ILE A 25 0.32 1.69 -23.64
C ILE A 25 -0.61 0.94 -22.68
N PRO A 26 -0.05 0.25 -21.66
CA PRO A 26 -0.87 -0.40 -20.65
C PRO A 26 -1.81 0.57 -19.95
N LYS A 27 -3.06 0.12 -19.73
CA LYS A 27 -4.05 0.90 -19.01
C LYS A 27 -3.63 1.06 -17.53
N LEU A 28 -3.82 2.26 -17.00
CA LEU A 28 -3.71 2.52 -15.59
C LEU A 28 -5.00 2.08 -14.89
N SER A 29 -4.86 1.39 -13.76
CA SER A 29 -5.93 1.22 -12.78
C SER A 29 -5.68 2.15 -11.58
N LYS A 30 -6.65 2.29 -10.68
CA LYS A 30 -6.48 2.98 -9.40
C LYS A 30 -5.22 2.49 -8.65
N SER A 31 -5.02 1.17 -8.57
CA SER A 31 -3.84 0.58 -7.93
C SER A 31 -2.54 0.89 -8.65
N ARG A 32 -2.50 0.82 -9.99
CA ARG A 32 -1.32 1.20 -10.79
C ARG A 32 -1.01 2.69 -10.67
N PHE A 33 -2.03 3.53 -10.58
CA PHE A 33 -1.85 4.96 -10.31
C PHE A 33 -1.16 5.17 -8.95
N GLN A 34 -1.62 4.52 -7.89
CA GLN A 34 -0.99 4.58 -6.57
C GLN A 34 0.46 4.06 -6.60
N THR A 35 0.70 2.95 -7.29
CA THR A 35 2.07 2.44 -7.51
C THR A 35 2.95 3.47 -8.23
N GLY A 36 2.41 4.15 -9.23
CA GLY A 36 3.10 5.21 -9.97
C GLY A 36 3.37 6.49 -9.17
N LEU A 37 2.52 6.80 -8.19
CA LEU A 37 2.80 7.87 -7.22
C LEU A 37 3.99 7.52 -6.33
N GLN A 38 4.07 6.28 -5.91
CA GLN A 38 5.14 5.79 -5.06
C GLN A 38 6.48 5.67 -5.81
N CYS A 39 6.47 5.05 -7.00
CA CYS A 39 7.69 4.81 -7.76
C CYS A 39 7.42 4.58 -9.25
N SER A 40 8.10 5.32 -10.13
CA SER A 40 7.98 5.15 -11.58
C SER A 40 8.50 3.79 -12.07
N LYS A 41 9.54 3.23 -11.43
CA LYS A 41 10.10 1.91 -11.73
C LYS A 41 9.11 0.80 -11.32
N ALA A 42 8.47 0.92 -10.15
CA ALA A 42 7.43 0.00 -9.72
C ALA A 42 6.21 0.02 -10.66
N LEU A 43 5.80 1.20 -11.15
CA LEU A 43 4.76 1.31 -12.17
C LEU A 43 5.15 0.59 -13.46
N TYR A 44 6.38 0.78 -13.92
CA TYR A 44 6.90 0.11 -15.10
C TYR A 44 6.82 -1.42 -14.94
N TYR A 45 7.29 -1.96 -13.83
CA TYR A 45 7.20 -3.39 -13.54
C TYR A 45 5.76 -3.88 -13.42
N ALA A 46 4.89 -3.16 -12.73
CA ALA A 46 3.48 -3.53 -12.60
C ALA A 46 2.73 -3.60 -13.95
N CYS A 47 3.22 -2.88 -14.96
CA CYS A 47 2.62 -2.84 -16.28
C CYS A 47 3.26 -3.82 -17.28
N TYR A 48 4.57 -4.00 -17.23
CA TYR A 48 5.32 -4.76 -18.24
C TYR A 48 5.94 -6.06 -17.74
N HIS A 49 6.16 -6.17 -16.42
CA HIS A 49 6.80 -7.32 -15.78
C HIS A 49 6.10 -7.69 -14.47
N PRO A 50 4.78 -7.95 -14.49
CA PRO A 50 4.03 -8.27 -13.27
C PRO A 50 4.50 -9.58 -12.60
N ASP A 51 5.15 -10.45 -13.35
CA ASP A 51 5.77 -11.70 -12.90
C ASP A 51 6.95 -11.48 -11.93
N LEU A 52 7.55 -10.29 -11.92
CA LEU A 52 8.62 -9.91 -10.99
C LEU A 52 8.09 -9.47 -9.61
N ALA A 53 6.77 -9.39 -9.44
CA ALA A 53 6.18 -8.98 -8.18
C ALA A 53 6.47 -10.00 -7.07
N ASP A 54 6.78 -9.49 -5.88
CA ASP A 54 6.87 -10.31 -4.67
C ASP A 54 5.51 -10.94 -4.36
N ALA A 55 5.52 -12.17 -3.86
CA ALA A 55 4.29 -12.79 -3.40
C ALA A 55 3.65 -11.95 -2.27
N PRO A 56 2.32 -11.76 -2.28
CA PRO A 56 1.66 -11.02 -1.22
C PRO A 56 1.89 -11.70 0.13
N SER A 57 2.23 -10.91 1.15
CA SER A 57 2.36 -11.42 2.52
C SER A 57 0.99 -11.83 3.08
N GLU A 58 1.00 -12.70 4.11
CA GLU A 58 -0.23 -13.06 4.83
C GLU A 58 -0.97 -11.82 5.36
N LEU A 59 -0.22 -10.83 5.87
CA LEU A 59 -0.77 -9.56 6.33
C LEU A 59 -1.46 -8.78 5.20
N MET A 60 -0.87 -8.74 4.01
CA MET A 60 -1.50 -8.09 2.85
C MET A 60 -2.79 -8.80 2.46
N THR A 61 -2.78 -10.12 2.43
CA THR A 61 -3.96 -10.95 2.12
C THR A 61 -5.08 -10.75 3.16
N ALA A 62 -4.73 -10.72 4.45
CA ALA A 62 -5.68 -10.44 5.52
C ALA A 62 -6.26 -9.01 5.42
N THR A 63 -5.41 -8.03 5.11
CA THR A 63 -5.84 -6.63 4.91
C THR A 63 -6.82 -6.50 3.76
N GLN A 64 -6.59 -7.21 2.63
CA GLN A 64 -7.52 -7.21 1.51
C GLN A 64 -8.86 -7.84 1.89
N LYS A 65 -8.87 -9.02 2.52
CA LYS A 65 -10.11 -9.66 3.00
C LYS A 65 -10.92 -8.75 3.95
N ASN A 66 -10.23 -8.04 4.83
CA ASN A 66 -10.87 -7.07 5.73
C ASN A 66 -11.46 -5.88 4.94
N GLY A 67 -10.78 -5.42 3.89
CA GLY A 67 -11.31 -4.40 2.99
C GLY A 67 -12.60 -4.85 2.31
N ASP A 68 -12.59 -6.06 1.73
CA ASP A 68 -13.75 -6.65 1.04
C ASP A 68 -14.94 -6.84 1.99
N MET A 69 -14.69 -7.25 3.24
CA MET A 69 -15.73 -7.39 4.26
C MET A 69 -16.36 -6.04 4.61
N VAL A 70 -15.54 -5.03 4.86
CA VAL A 70 -16.02 -3.68 5.19
C VAL A 70 -16.76 -3.05 4.01
N GLY A 71 -16.29 -3.28 2.77
CA GLY A 71 -16.97 -2.85 1.55
C GLY A 71 -18.37 -3.43 1.45
N ARG A 72 -18.53 -4.74 1.67
CA ARG A 72 -19.86 -5.39 1.68
C ARG A 72 -20.80 -4.83 2.75
N LEU A 73 -20.32 -4.63 3.97
CA LEU A 73 -21.13 -3.99 5.01
C LEU A 73 -21.55 -2.57 4.64
N ALA A 74 -20.70 -1.83 3.94
CA ALA A 74 -21.07 -0.49 3.47
C ALA A 74 -22.16 -0.51 2.39
N HIS A 75 -22.23 -1.57 1.55
CA HIS A 75 -23.31 -1.73 0.56
C HIS A 75 -24.67 -1.81 1.21
N ASP A 76 -24.78 -2.45 2.39
CA ASP A 76 -26.05 -2.62 3.11
C ASP A 76 -26.66 -1.28 3.57
N MET A 77 -25.88 -0.19 3.60
CA MET A 77 -26.40 1.15 3.85
C MET A 77 -27.15 1.77 2.67
N PHE A 78 -27.11 1.14 1.49
CA PHE A 78 -27.73 1.65 0.25
C PHE A 78 -28.69 0.64 -0.34
N PRO A 79 -29.89 0.46 0.27
CA PRO A 79 -30.87 -0.53 -0.16
C PRO A 79 -31.29 -0.29 -1.62
N GLY A 80 -31.38 -1.38 -2.39
CA GLY A 80 -31.69 -1.32 -3.82
C GLY A 80 -30.51 -0.97 -4.71
N GLY A 81 -29.30 -0.86 -4.17
CA GLY A 81 -28.08 -0.68 -4.94
C GLY A 81 -27.76 -1.90 -5.81
N VAL A 82 -27.09 -1.66 -6.93
CA VAL A 82 -26.71 -2.67 -7.93
C VAL A 82 -25.21 -2.90 -7.89
N LEU A 83 -24.79 -4.15 -7.67
CA LEU A 83 -23.37 -4.55 -7.70
C LEU A 83 -22.93 -4.88 -9.12
N ILE A 84 -21.83 -4.29 -9.56
CA ILE A 84 -21.13 -4.63 -10.81
C ILE A 84 -20.04 -5.65 -10.48
N ASP A 85 -20.37 -6.95 -10.63
CA ASP A 85 -19.55 -8.07 -10.13
C ASP A 85 -18.74 -8.75 -11.26
N GLU A 86 -18.36 -8.01 -12.30
CA GLU A 86 -17.52 -8.54 -13.35
C GLU A 86 -16.08 -8.66 -12.94
N ASP A 87 -15.42 -9.72 -13.44
CA ASP A 87 -13.97 -9.94 -13.26
C ASP A 87 -13.18 -8.72 -13.77
N TYR A 88 -12.05 -8.47 -13.14
CA TYR A 88 -11.12 -7.38 -13.49
C TYR A 88 -10.77 -7.36 -15.00
N TYR A 89 -10.74 -8.51 -15.65
CA TYR A 89 -10.41 -8.63 -17.07
C TYR A 89 -11.60 -8.34 -17.99
N ASP A 90 -12.84 -8.40 -17.48
CA ASP A 90 -14.06 -8.16 -18.25
C ASP A 90 -14.56 -6.70 -18.16
N ARG A 91 -13.66 -5.79 -18.40
CA ARG A 91 -13.87 -4.33 -18.27
C ARG A 91 -15.01 -3.79 -19.14
N ASN A 92 -15.19 -4.37 -20.33
CA ASN A 92 -16.20 -3.89 -21.27
C ASN A 92 -17.61 -4.19 -20.76
N ASN A 93 -17.82 -5.39 -20.23
CA ASN A 93 -19.10 -5.76 -19.62
C ASN A 93 -19.32 -4.99 -18.31
N ALA A 94 -18.30 -4.81 -17.47
CA ALA A 94 -18.42 -3.99 -16.28
C ALA A 94 -18.86 -2.55 -16.58
N MET A 95 -18.29 -1.91 -17.61
CA MET A 95 -18.71 -0.57 -18.05
C MET A 95 -20.14 -0.59 -18.64
N ALA A 96 -20.51 -1.62 -19.41
CA ALA A 96 -21.85 -1.75 -19.99
C ALA A 96 -22.90 -1.92 -18.89
N HIS A 97 -22.68 -2.80 -17.92
CA HIS A 97 -23.59 -3.00 -16.78
C HIS A 97 -23.66 -1.77 -15.87
N THR A 98 -22.56 -1.04 -15.70
CA THR A 98 -22.58 0.26 -15.02
C THR A 98 -23.52 1.25 -15.74
N GLN A 99 -23.43 1.36 -17.06
CA GLN A 99 -24.32 2.24 -17.86
C GLN A 99 -25.77 1.77 -17.80
N GLN A 100 -26.01 0.46 -17.83
CA GLN A 100 -27.35 -0.09 -17.67
C GLN A 100 -27.95 0.30 -16.32
N ALA A 101 -27.23 0.06 -15.20
CA ALA A 101 -27.70 0.43 -13.87
C ALA A 101 -27.97 1.94 -13.73
N MET A 102 -27.16 2.78 -14.39
CA MET A 102 -27.41 4.23 -14.45
C MET A 102 -28.70 4.55 -15.22
N SER A 103 -28.93 3.90 -16.36
CA SER A 103 -30.14 4.11 -17.20
C SER A 103 -31.42 3.65 -16.50
N GLU A 104 -31.33 2.65 -15.65
CA GLU A 104 -32.39 2.12 -14.80
C GLU A 104 -32.61 2.95 -13.52
N ASN A 105 -31.86 4.04 -13.34
CA ASN A 105 -31.90 4.92 -12.17
C ASN A 105 -31.66 4.16 -10.86
N ALA A 106 -30.72 3.20 -10.82
CA ALA A 106 -30.36 2.53 -9.60
C ALA A 106 -30.00 3.56 -8.50
N PRO A 107 -30.45 3.39 -7.25
CA PRO A 107 -30.21 4.35 -6.17
C PRO A 107 -28.74 4.43 -5.79
N ALA A 108 -28.00 3.34 -5.95
CA ALA A 108 -26.54 3.29 -5.81
C ALA A 108 -25.99 2.21 -6.77
N ILE A 109 -24.75 2.37 -7.21
CA ILE A 109 -24.04 1.40 -8.03
C ILE A 109 -22.74 1.08 -7.31
N PHE A 110 -22.55 -0.20 -6.95
CA PHE A 110 -21.34 -0.67 -6.29
C PHE A 110 -20.35 -1.18 -7.33
N GLU A 111 -19.06 -0.94 -7.13
CA GLU A 111 -17.99 -1.26 -8.07
C GLU A 111 -18.18 -0.61 -9.46
N ALA A 112 -18.85 0.54 -9.49
CA ALA A 112 -19.17 1.25 -10.73
C ALA A 112 -17.90 1.53 -11.55
N THR A 113 -17.87 1.00 -12.77
CA THR A 113 -16.65 0.95 -13.61
C THR A 113 -16.68 2.00 -14.70
N PHE A 114 -15.65 2.85 -14.74
CA PHE A 114 -15.48 3.89 -15.76
C PHE A 114 -14.05 3.94 -16.29
N MET A 115 -13.91 4.46 -17.49
CA MET A 115 -12.61 4.66 -18.13
C MET A 115 -12.55 6.03 -18.82
N HIS A 116 -11.49 6.77 -18.55
CA HIS A 116 -11.16 8.03 -19.24
C HIS A 116 -9.63 8.18 -19.35
N ASN A 117 -9.14 8.70 -20.49
CA ASN A 117 -7.70 8.92 -20.73
C ASN A 117 -6.80 7.74 -20.36
N ASN A 118 -7.22 6.53 -20.77
CA ASN A 118 -6.52 5.27 -20.50
C ASN A 118 -6.38 4.92 -18.99
N VAL A 119 -7.23 5.51 -18.14
CA VAL A 119 -7.34 5.20 -16.71
C VAL A 119 -8.68 4.54 -16.44
N LEU A 120 -8.64 3.33 -15.86
CA LEU A 120 -9.79 2.58 -15.42
C LEU A 120 -9.96 2.72 -13.91
N VAL A 121 -11.16 3.03 -13.46
CA VAL A 121 -11.52 3.03 -12.05
C VAL A 121 -12.75 2.16 -11.80
N LYS A 122 -12.78 1.50 -10.66
CA LYS A 122 -13.95 0.92 -10.03
C LYS A 122 -14.22 1.77 -8.79
N ASN A 123 -15.43 2.31 -8.71
CA ASN A 123 -15.85 3.16 -7.61
C ASN A 123 -16.57 2.31 -6.58
N ASP A 124 -16.15 2.31 -5.32
CA ASP A 124 -16.76 1.46 -4.29
C ASP A 124 -18.27 1.69 -4.22
N ILE A 125 -18.73 2.94 -4.16
CA ILE A 125 -20.16 3.31 -4.20
C ILE A 125 -20.35 4.59 -4.99
N LEU A 126 -21.20 4.55 -6.00
CA LEU A 126 -21.68 5.72 -6.75
C LEU A 126 -23.17 5.90 -6.46
N GLN A 127 -23.51 6.81 -5.54
CA GLN A 127 -24.88 7.08 -5.10
C GLN A 127 -25.58 8.05 -6.04
N ASN A 128 -26.77 7.68 -6.53
CA ASN A 128 -27.59 8.54 -7.38
C ASN A 128 -28.39 9.53 -6.55
N ASN A 129 -28.28 10.82 -6.86
CA ASN A 129 -28.98 11.90 -6.16
C ASN A 129 -30.39 12.19 -6.72
N GLY A 130 -30.79 11.51 -7.81
CA GLY A 130 -32.11 11.67 -8.42
C GLY A 130 -32.26 12.92 -9.32
N ASP A 131 -31.24 13.77 -9.40
CA ASP A 131 -31.24 15.03 -10.17
C ASP A 131 -30.21 15.01 -11.33
N GLY A 132 -29.72 13.83 -11.67
CA GLY A 132 -28.68 13.65 -12.69
C GLY A 132 -27.26 13.91 -12.18
N THR A 133 -27.09 14.04 -10.86
CA THR A 133 -25.78 14.07 -10.20
C THR A 133 -25.58 12.84 -9.34
N TYR A 134 -24.33 12.57 -9.00
CA TYR A 134 -23.93 11.43 -8.16
C TYR A 134 -23.05 11.88 -7.02
N ASP A 135 -23.08 11.15 -5.91
CA ASP A 135 -22.08 11.25 -4.86
C ASP A 135 -21.13 10.06 -4.96
N LEU A 136 -19.83 10.35 -4.97
CA LEU A 136 -18.78 9.33 -4.95
C LEU A 136 -18.42 9.02 -3.51
N ILE A 137 -18.48 7.75 -3.12
CA ILE A 137 -18.14 7.30 -1.76
C ILE A 137 -17.09 6.20 -1.87
N GLU A 138 -15.89 6.51 -1.41
CA GLU A 138 -14.79 5.53 -1.26
C GLU A 138 -14.84 4.94 0.14
N VAL A 139 -14.84 3.61 0.24
CA VAL A 139 -14.91 2.88 1.51
C VAL A 139 -13.52 2.44 1.94
N LYS A 140 -13.19 2.62 3.21
CA LYS A 140 -11.91 2.20 3.77
C LYS A 140 -12.09 1.46 5.09
N SER A 141 -11.47 0.29 5.21
CA SER A 141 -11.36 -0.47 6.45
C SER A 141 -10.35 0.20 7.42
N ALA A 142 -10.47 1.49 7.66
CA ALA A 142 -9.59 2.29 8.50
C ALA A 142 -10.40 3.15 9.46
N THR A 143 -9.79 3.62 10.53
CA THR A 143 -10.44 4.48 11.53
C THR A 143 -10.05 5.95 11.40
N SER A 144 -9.16 6.29 10.47
CA SER A 144 -8.70 7.66 10.24
C SER A 144 -8.47 7.94 8.76
N LEU A 145 -8.63 9.20 8.36
CA LEU A 145 -8.33 9.68 7.03
C LEU A 145 -6.81 9.84 6.85
N LYS A 146 -6.28 9.40 5.70
CA LYS A 146 -4.89 9.57 5.30
C LYS A 146 -4.82 10.31 3.96
N ASN A 147 -3.73 11.04 3.70
CA ASN A 147 -3.55 11.78 2.44
C ASN A 147 -3.68 10.89 1.19
N GLN A 148 -3.27 9.62 1.27
CA GLN A 148 -3.41 8.64 0.19
C GLN A 148 -4.88 8.41 -0.20
N ASN A 149 -5.81 8.47 0.77
CA ASN A 149 -7.23 8.30 0.50
C ASN A 149 -7.78 9.47 -0.34
N ILE A 150 -7.23 10.68 -0.15
CA ILE A 150 -7.60 11.85 -0.96
C ILE A 150 -7.17 11.65 -2.42
N THR A 151 -5.95 11.14 -2.65
CA THR A 151 -5.47 10.87 -4.02
C THR A 151 -6.22 9.73 -4.68
N ASP A 152 -6.67 8.73 -3.91
CA ASP A 152 -7.52 7.63 -4.37
C ASP A 152 -8.86 8.15 -4.92
N VAL A 153 -9.52 9.03 -4.17
CA VAL A 153 -10.78 9.66 -4.59
C VAL A 153 -10.54 10.65 -5.73
N ALA A 154 -9.43 11.39 -5.71
CA ALA A 154 -9.14 12.38 -6.74
C ALA A 154 -8.92 11.79 -8.13
N VAL A 155 -8.26 10.63 -8.26
CA VAL A 155 -8.11 9.95 -9.56
C VAL A 155 -9.45 9.43 -10.06
N GLN A 156 -10.31 8.95 -9.19
CA GLN A 156 -11.67 8.52 -9.54
C GLN A 156 -12.51 9.71 -10.04
N LEU A 157 -12.48 10.86 -9.33
CA LEU A 157 -13.14 12.09 -9.76
C LEU A 157 -12.67 12.53 -11.15
N ASN A 158 -11.36 12.49 -11.42
CA ASN A 158 -10.80 12.85 -12.72
C ASN A 158 -11.37 11.97 -13.85
N VAL A 159 -11.52 10.66 -13.59
CA VAL A 159 -12.08 9.71 -14.57
C VAL A 159 -13.58 9.93 -14.72
N LEU A 160 -14.33 10.06 -13.63
CA LEU A 160 -15.78 10.28 -13.66
C LEU A 160 -16.15 11.57 -14.41
N GLU A 161 -15.52 12.70 -14.05
CA GLU A 161 -15.73 13.98 -14.73
C GLU A 161 -15.37 13.89 -16.21
N GLY A 162 -14.27 13.22 -16.55
CA GLY A 162 -13.84 12.98 -17.92
C GLY A 162 -14.76 12.07 -18.72
N ALA A 163 -15.45 11.15 -18.06
CA ALA A 163 -16.51 10.30 -18.64
C ALA A 163 -17.87 11.00 -18.71
N GLY A 164 -17.97 12.27 -18.30
CA GLY A 164 -19.21 13.05 -18.35
C GLY A 164 -20.13 12.87 -17.15
N ILE A 165 -19.67 12.20 -16.09
CA ILE A 165 -20.43 12.00 -14.85
C ILE A 165 -20.33 13.24 -13.96
N LYS A 166 -21.49 13.79 -13.59
CA LYS A 166 -21.57 14.96 -12.70
C LYS A 166 -21.50 14.52 -11.25
N VAL A 167 -20.32 14.61 -10.62
CA VAL A 167 -20.16 14.31 -9.21
C VAL A 167 -20.43 15.56 -8.38
N ARG A 168 -21.45 15.48 -7.50
CA ARG A 168 -21.82 16.56 -6.57
C ARG A 168 -20.85 16.59 -5.40
N ASN A 169 -20.78 15.49 -4.64
CA ASN A 169 -19.91 15.37 -3.50
C ASN A 169 -19.01 14.12 -3.62
N ALA A 170 -17.91 14.16 -2.88
CA ALA A 170 -17.00 13.03 -2.74
C ALA A 170 -16.72 12.77 -1.26
N TYR A 171 -16.95 11.56 -0.83
CA TYR A 171 -16.84 11.16 0.57
C TYR A 171 -15.82 10.04 0.75
N LEU A 172 -15.20 10.03 1.92
CA LEU A 172 -14.51 8.88 2.46
C LEU A 172 -15.35 8.27 3.57
N MET A 173 -15.81 7.03 3.37
CA MET A 173 -16.53 6.25 4.37
C MET A 173 -15.53 5.33 5.07
N ARG A 174 -15.47 5.43 6.40
CA ARG A 174 -14.52 4.67 7.22
C ARG A 174 -15.16 4.19 8.51
N LEU A 175 -14.51 3.26 9.18
CA LEU A 175 -14.97 2.77 10.48
C LEU A 175 -14.85 3.85 11.57
N ASN A 176 -15.86 3.91 12.43
CA ASN A 176 -15.92 4.81 13.57
C ASN A 176 -15.15 4.23 14.75
N PRO A 177 -14.01 4.82 15.17
CA PRO A 177 -13.25 4.30 16.30
C PRO A 177 -13.98 4.41 17.65
N LYS A 178 -15.08 5.16 17.69
CA LYS A 178 -15.91 5.31 18.90
C LYS A 178 -17.10 4.36 18.95
N TYR A 179 -17.37 3.64 17.87
CA TYR A 179 -18.45 2.66 17.84
C TYR A 179 -18.16 1.54 18.85
N VAL A 180 -19.16 1.23 19.69
CA VAL A 180 -19.09 0.11 20.63
C VAL A 180 -20.14 -0.92 20.22
N TYR A 181 -19.69 -2.13 19.93
CA TYR A 181 -20.58 -3.22 19.55
C TYR A 181 -21.36 -3.74 20.77
N ASN A 182 -22.68 -3.73 20.68
CA ASN A 182 -23.56 -4.16 21.76
C ASN A 182 -24.06 -5.60 21.65
N GLY A 183 -23.63 -6.33 20.63
CA GLY A 183 -24.10 -7.67 20.28
C GLY A 183 -25.29 -7.62 19.29
N GLY A 184 -25.51 -8.73 18.55
CA GLY A 184 -26.54 -8.82 17.50
C GLY A 184 -26.05 -8.27 16.15
N GLU A 185 -26.93 -7.65 15.39
CA GLU A 185 -26.56 -6.98 14.14
C GLU A 185 -25.82 -5.66 14.40
N HIS A 186 -24.93 -5.29 13.49
CA HIS A 186 -24.24 -4.00 13.60
C HIS A 186 -25.17 -2.85 13.23
N ASP A 187 -25.18 -1.81 14.06
CA ASP A 187 -25.76 -0.53 13.70
C ASP A 187 -24.80 0.18 12.73
N LEU A 188 -25.08 0.07 11.42
CA LEU A 188 -24.20 0.58 10.37
C LEU A 188 -24.10 2.10 10.38
N ASP A 189 -25.14 2.82 10.79
CA ASP A 189 -25.13 4.29 10.90
C ASP A 189 -24.16 4.76 11.99
N GLN A 190 -23.93 3.95 13.02
CA GLN A 190 -22.96 4.23 14.06
C GLN A 190 -21.58 3.63 13.76
N LEU A 191 -21.54 2.48 13.05
CA LEU A 191 -20.28 1.79 12.68
C LEU A 191 -19.46 2.60 11.68
N PHE A 192 -20.13 3.31 10.75
CA PHE A 192 -19.46 4.10 9.73
C PHE A 192 -19.46 5.60 10.03
N VAL A 193 -18.41 6.28 9.59
CA VAL A 193 -18.32 7.75 9.52
C VAL A 193 -18.04 8.11 8.06
N LYS A 194 -18.81 9.06 7.54
CA LYS A 194 -18.67 9.59 6.18
C LYS A 194 -18.07 11.00 6.25
N ASP A 195 -16.78 11.13 5.92
CA ASP A 195 -16.06 12.40 5.88
C ASP A 195 -16.24 13.04 4.50
N ASP A 196 -16.70 14.29 4.44
CA ASP A 196 -16.76 15.06 3.20
C ASP A 196 -15.35 15.55 2.83
N ILE A 197 -14.85 15.09 1.69
CA ILE A 197 -13.55 15.47 1.15
C ILE A 197 -13.66 16.11 -0.23
N THR A 198 -14.87 16.58 -0.60
CA THR A 198 -15.21 17.08 -1.93
C THR A 198 -14.23 18.14 -2.43
N ASP A 199 -14.04 19.20 -1.67
CA ASP A 199 -13.23 20.35 -2.12
C ASP A 199 -11.76 19.96 -2.31
N ILE A 200 -11.19 19.24 -1.35
CA ILE A 200 -9.80 18.82 -1.42
C ILE A 200 -9.58 17.80 -2.56
N ALA A 201 -10.47 16.84 -2.72
CA ALA A 201 -10.36 15.83 -3.77
C ALA A 201 -10.53 16.45 -5.18
N LYS A 202 -11.50 17.36 -5.38
CA LYS A 202 -11.67 18.10 -6.63
C LYS A 202 -10.46 18.97 -6.95
N LYS A 203 -9.84 19.61 -5.97
CA LYS A 203 -8.60 20.37 -6.16
C LYS A 203 -7.48 19.47 -6.66
N TYR A 204 -7.24 18.34 -6.01
CA TYR A 204 -6.22 17.36 -6.42
C TYR A 204 -6.51 16.79 -7.82
N ALA A 205 -7.76 16.43 -8.12
CA ALA A 205 -8.15 15.91 -9.42
C ALA A 205 -7.81 16.85 -10.58
N ARG A 206 -7.96 18.16 -10.38
CA ARG A 206 -7.74 19.17 -11.42
C ARG A 206 -6.28 19.49 -11.70
N VAL A 207 -5.41 19.38 -10.73
CA VAL A 207 -4.00 19.80 -10.83
C VAL A 207 -3.07 18.61 -10.72
N GLU A 208 -2.97 18.01 -9.54
CA GLU A 208 -1.96 17.00 -9.20
C GLU A 208 -2.17 15.72 -10.00
N VAL A 209 -3.41 15.20 -10.05
CA VAL A 209 -3.73 13.97 -10.79
C VAL A 209 -3.40 14.13 -12.27
N LYS A 210 -3.74 15.24 -12.90
CA LYS A 210 -3.43 15.49 -14.34
C LYS A 210 -1.93 15.51 -14.59
N HIS A 211 -1.16 16.14 -13.70
CA HIS A 211 0.30 16.16 -13.78
C HIS A 211 0.89 14.75 -13.62
N ASP A 212 0.42 14.00 -12.63
CA ASP A 212 0.91 12.67 -12.36
C ASP A 212 0.54 11.68 -13.46
N LEU A 213 -0.67 11.73 -13.99
CA LEU A 213 -1.07 10.91 -15.15
C LEU A 213 -0.19 11.19 -16.36
N LYS A 214 0.11 12.46 -16.65
CA LYS A 214 1.03 12.81 -17.75
C LYS A 214 2.42 12.20 -17.53
N ARG A 215 2.95 12.28 -16.31
CA ARG A 215 4.23 11.68 -15.93
C ARG A 215 4.21 10.16 -16.09
N MET A 216 3.17 9.51 -15.60
CA MET A 216 3.00 8.05 -15.67
C MET A 216 2.85 7.57 -17.13
N HIS A 217 2.04 8.24 -17.93
CA HIS A 217 1.92 7.93 -19.36
C HIS A 217 3.26 8.08 -20.10
N ASN A 218 4.07 9.08 -19.75
CA ASN A 218 5.41 9.24 -20.33
C ASN A 218 6.33 8.06 -19.96
N VAL A 219 6.26 7.56 -18.73
CA VAL A 219 6.98 6.35 -18.32
C VAL A 219 6.54 5.15 -19.15
N LEU A 220 5.23 4.99 -19.35
CA LEU A 220 4.67 3.85 -20.08
C LEU A 220 4.89 3.94 -21.60
N ARG A 221 4.96 5.14 -22.19
CA ARG A 221 5.32 5.30 -23.62
C ARG A 221 6.76 4.95 -23.92
N ASN A 222 7.66 5.01 -22.93
CA ASN A 222 9.07 4.61 -23.08
C ASN A 222 9.25 3.08 -23.00
N HIS A 223 8.42 2.35 -23.74
CA HIS A 223 8.44 0.90 -23.81
C HIS A 223 9.86 0.37 -24.04
N GLY A 224 10.31 -0.56 -23.19
CA GLY A 224 11.63 -1.17 -23.26
C GLY A 224 12.75 -0.38 -22.55
N ARG A 225 12.45 0.74 -21.90
CA ARG A 225 13.40 1.46 -21.04
C ARG A 225 12.90 1.52 -19.61
N GLU A 226 13.47 0.68 -18.78
CA GLU A 226 13.25 0.73 -17.34
C GLU A 226 13.63 2.13 -16.80
N PRO A 227 12.74 2.80 -16.04
CA PRO A 227 13.07 4.09 -15.45
C PRO A 227 14.19 3.94 -14.43
N LYS A 228 15.15 4.85 -14.47
CA LYS A 228 16.14 4.94 -13.38
C LYS A 228 15.46 5.45 -12.13
N CYS A 229 15.50 4.66 -11.09
CA CYS A 229 14.99 5.01 -9.77
C CYS A 229 15.85 4.28 -8.74
N ASP A 230 16.56 5.05 -7.94
CA ASP A 230 17.39 4.51 -6.86
C ASP A 230 16.50 4.00 -5.72
N ILE A 231 17.02 3.04 -4.96
CA ILE A 231 16.35 2.56 -3.75
C ILE A 231 16.29 3.69 -2.71
N GLY A 232 15.20 3.71 -1.92
CA GLY A 232 14.99 4.76 -0.93
C GLY A 232 13.75 4.51 -0.11
N LYS A 233 13.32 5.54 0.60
CA LYS A 233 12.13 5.49 1.46
C LYS A 233 10.87 5.06 0.71
N GLN A 234 10.75 5.41 -0.57
CA GLN A 234 9.64 4.98 -1.43
C GLN A 234 9.54 3.46 -1.58
N CYS A 235 10.58 2.69 -1.27
CA CYS A 235 10.53 1.23 -1.34
C CYS A 235 9.67 0.61 -0.22
N THR A 236 9.47 1.36 0.88
CA THR A 236 8.72 0.89 2.05
C THR A 236 7.63 1.86 2.51
N THR A 237 7.55 3.05 1.91
CA THR A 237 6.58 4.09 2.30
C THR A 237 5.88 4.63 1.05
N PRO A 238 4.56 4.73 1.06
CA PRO A 238 3.60 4.49 2.14
C PRO A 238 3.35 3.01 2.41
N PHE A 239 3.71 2.11 1.48
CA PHE A 239 3.56 0.66 1.59
C PHE A 239 4.85 -0.03 1.14
N GLN A 240 5.06 -1.26 1.59
CA GLN A 240 6.07 -2.14 1.02
C GLN A 240 5.84 -2.25 -0.49
N CYS A 241 6.88 -1.94 -1.28
CA CYS A 241 6.82 -2.06 -2.73
C CYS A 241 6.70 -3.53 -3.13
N SER A 242 5.76 -3.85 -4.04
CA SER A 242 5.59 -5.21 -4.56
C SER A 242 6.78 -5.72 -5.38
N PHE A 243 7.76 -4.88 -5.68
CA PHE A 243 8.99 -5.22 -6.42
C PHE A 243 10.23 -4.98 -5.54
N TYR A 244 10.05 -5.07 -4.22
CA TYR A 244 11.12 -4.79 -3.27
C TYR A 244 12.32 -5.70 -3.51
N ARG A 245 12.11 -7.01 -3.55
CA ARG A 245 13.15 -8.01 -3.78
C ARG A 245 13.91 -7.75 -5.08
N GLN A 246 13.19 -7.48 -6.19
CA GLN A 246 13.79 -7.21 -7.50
C GLN A 246 14.80 -6.05 -7.47
N CYS A 247 14.52 -5.01 -6.68
CA CYS A 247 15.41 -3.84 -6.56
C CYS A 247 16.53 -4.03 -5.54
N HIS A 248 16.40 -4.99 -4.61
CA HIS A 248 17.33 -5.18 -3.48
C HIS A 248 18.19 -6.45 -3.62
N GLU A 249 17.91 -7.32 -4.61
CA GLU A 249 18.58 -8.61 -4.79
C GLU A 249 20.12 -8.48 -4.97
N ASN A 250 20.58 -7.41 -5.61
CA ASN A 250 21.99 -7.19 -5.92
C ASN A 250 22.65 -6.15 -5.03
N LEU A 251 22.08 -5.87 -3.86
CA LEU A 251 22.74 -4.99 -2.90
C LEU A 251 23.98 -5.66 -2.30
N PRO A 252 25.01 -4.88 -1.95
CA PRO A 252 26.16 -5.41 -1.25
C PRO A 252 25.78 -5.92 0.14
N GLU A 253 26.66 -6.72 0.72
CA GLU A 253 26.58 -7.08 2.14
C GLU A 253 26.62 -5.80 3.00
N HIS A 254 25.75 -5.72 4.00
CA HIS A 254 25.54 -4.52 4.81
C HIS A 254 25.35 -3.24 3.99
N PRO A 255 24.23 -3.16 3.21
CA PRO A 255 23.95 -1.98 2.42
C PRO A 255 23.67 -0.77 3.33
N ILE A 256 23.86 0.44 2.78
CA ILE A 256 23.61 1.69 3.51
C ILE A 256 22.19 1.82 4.05
N THR A 257 21.24 1.06 3.52
CA THR A 257 19.85 1.01 4.00
C THR A 257 19.69 0.42 5.39
N GLU A 258 20.70 -0.31 5.89
CA GLU A 258 20.74 -0.84 7.26
C GLU A 258 21.18 0.23 8.30
N LEU A 259 21.64 1.39 7.85
CA LEU A 259 22.00 2.47 8.80
C LEU A 259 20.76 2.92 9.59
N PRO A 260 20.84 2.96 10.91
CA PRO A 260 19.70 3.34 11.74
C PRO A 260 19.29 4.78 11.48
N ARG A 261 17.98 5.02 11.36
CA ARG A 261 17.38 6.35 11.14
C ARG A 261 18.01 7.09 9.95
N LEU A 262 18.31 6.38 8.87
CA LEU A 262 18.85 6.93 7.64
C LEU A 262 17.92 8.00 7.07
N SER A 263 18.39 9.25 7.00
CA SER A 263 17.62 10.34 6.39
C SER A 263 17.73 10.33 4.87
N ASP A 264 16.69 10.80 4.16
CA ASP A 264 16.69 10.91 2.70
C ASP A 264 17.87 11.77 2.19
N LYS A 265 18.25 12.81 2.93
CA LYS A 265 19.40 13.66 2.61
C LYS A 265 20.72 12.89 2.66
N LEU A 266 20.93 12.08 3.71
CA LEU A 266 22.15 11.27 3.84
C LEU A 266 22.16 10.15 2.79
N MET A 267 21.04 9.48 2.59
CA MET A 267 20.91 8.46 1.56
C MET A 267 21.25 8.98 0.16
N THR A 268 20.64 10.10 -0.23
CA THR A 268 20.92 10.73 -1.53
C THR A 268 22.39 11.12 -1.68
N ARG A 269 23.03 11.59 -0.59
CA ARG A 269 24.45 11.95 -0.62
C ARG A 269 25.33 10.73 -0.81
N LEU A 270 25.10 9.64 -0.06
CA LEU A 270 25.84 8.38 -0.20
C LEU A 270 25.70 7.80 -1.63
N GLN A 271 24.48 7.79 -2.16
CA GLN A 271 24.23 7.33 -3.53
C GLN A 271 24.92 8.18 -4.60
N LYS A 272 24.95 9.51 -4.45
CA LYS A 272 25.69 10.40 -5.35
C LYS A 272 27.19 10.12 -5.35
N ASP A 273 27.73 9.74 -4.18
CA ASP A 273 29.13 9.39 -4.01
C ASP A 273 29.42 7.92 -4.38
N ASN A 274 28.41 7.20 -4.95
CA ASN A 274 28.45 5.77 -5.30
C ASN A 274 28.75 4.85 -4.11
N ILE A 275 28.40 5.25 -2.91
CA ILE A 275 28.59 4.45 -1.70
C ILE A 275 27.29 3.69 -1.43
N MET A 276 27.34 2.36 -1.59
CA MET A 276 26.17 1.47 -1.41
C MET A 276 26.34 0.51 -0.24
N ALA A 277 27.58 0.24 0.22
CA ALA A 277 27.85 -0.58 1.39
C ALA A 277 28.32 0.28 2.58
N ILE A 278 27.94 -0.10 3.79
CA ILE A 278 28.33 0.60 5.02
C ILE A 278 29.86 0.62 5.20
N LYS A 279 30.54 -0.46 4.81
CA LYS A 279 32.00 -0.57 4.88
C LYS A 279 32.73 0.46 4.01
N ASP A 280 32.10 0.94 2.94
CA ASP A 280 32.72 1.87 1.99
C ASP A 280 32.53 3.34 2.41
N ILE A 281 31.82 3.61 3.51
CA ILE A 281 31.62 4.97 4.03
C ILE A 281 32.93 5.46 4.66
N PRO A 282 33.51 6.57 4.18
CA PRO A 282 34.75 7.11 4.76
C PRO A 282 34.59 7.55 6.21
N GLU A 283 35.70 7.53 6.96
CA GLU A 283 35.74 8.16 8.29
C GLU A 283 35.45 9.66 8.18
N GLY A 284 34.72 10.19 9.14
CA GLY A 284 34.33 11.60 9.16
C GLY A 284 33.25 11.99 8.15
N TYR A 285 32.55 11.06 7.53
CA TYR A 285 31.50 11.33 6.53
C TYR A 285 30.29 12.10 7.10
N GLY A 286 30.22 12.30 8.42
CA GLY A 286 29.14 13.02 9.09
C GLY A 286 27.95 12.13 9.44
N LEU A 287 28.23 10.90 9.81
CA LEU A 287 27.27 9.98 10.41
C LEU A 287 26.89 10.42 11.83
N SER A 288 25.67 10.07 12.27
CA SER A 288 25.32 10.18 13.68
C SER A 288 26.10 9.16 14.52
N GLU A 289 26.17 9.36 15.84
CA GLU A 289 26.83 8.42 16.75
C GLU A 289 26.31 6.99 16.61
N ALA A 290 24.98 6.80 16.48
CA ALA A 290 24.38 5.49 16.30
C ALA A 290 24.78 4.86 14.95
N GLN A 291 24.86 5.65 13.88
CA GLN A 291 25.28 5.18 12.55
C GLN A 291 26.77 4.85 12.52
N GLU A 292 27.59 5.66 13.18
CA GLU A 292 29.02 5.39 13.28
C GLU A 292 29.30 4.13 14.10
N LYS A 293 28.56 3.86 15.18
CA LYS A 293 28.64 2.59 15.92
C LYS A 293 28.36 1.39 15.00
N VAL A 294 27.31 1.47 14.16
CA VAL A 294 27.01 0.40 13.18
C VAL A 294 28.13 0.27 12.16
N ARG A 295 28.63 1.38 11.61
CA ARG A 295 29.77 1.36 10.68
C ARG A 295 31.00 0.68 11.29
N GLN A 296 31.34 0.98 12.54
CA GLN A 296 32.45 0.37 13.24
C GLN A 296 32.28 -1.14 13.45
N VAL A 297 31.06 -1.58 13.75
CA VAL A 297 30.74 -3.02 13.90
C VAL A 297 30.90 -3.73 12.55
N VAL A 298 30.37 -3.15 11.47
CA VAL A 298 30.51 -3.71 10.11
C VAL A 298 31.98 -3.80 9.71
N LEU A 299 32.79 -2.78 9.99
CA LEU A 299 34.23 -2.77 9.65
C LEU A 299 35.05 -3.77 10.47
N SER A 300 34.75 -3.95 11.75
CA SER A 300 35.46 -4.88 12.63
C SER A 300 34.99 -6.33 12.47
N ASN A 301 33.82 -6.53 11.87
CA ASN A 301 33.13 -7.83 11.82
C ASN A 301 33.04 -8.51 13.20
N ASP A 302 32.82 -7.73 14.25
CA ASP A 302 32.83 -8.17 15.64
C ASP A 302 31.57 -7.72 16.38
N VAL A 303 31.15 -8.49 17.37
CA VAL A 303 29.99 -8.17 18.21
C VAL A 303 30.42 -7.21 19.32
N LYS A 304 29.83 -6.01 19.34
CA LYS A 304 30.01 -5.05 20.43
C LYS A 304 28.86 -5.18 21.43
N VAL A 305 29.19 -5.64 22.64
CA VAL A 305 28.25 -5.68 23.77
C VAL A 305 28.60 -4.54 24.74
N ASP A 306 27.60 -3.74 25.07
CA ASP A 306 27.80 -2.68 26.08
C ASP A 306 28.09 -3.33 27.44
N PRO A 307 29.19 -2.92 28.13
CA PRO A 307 29.57 -3.48 29.45
C PRO A 307 28.47 -3.34 30.52
N SER A 308 27.58 -2.35 30.39
CA SER A 308 26.42 -2.18 31.28
C SER A 308 25.46 -3.35 31.26
N VAL A 309 25.30 -4.02 30.13
CA VAL A 309 24.41 -5.20 29.95
C VAL A 309 24.81 -6.30 30.97
N LYS A 310 26.11 -6.56 31.10
CA LYS A 310 26.59 -7.57 32.06
C LYS A 310 26.30 -7.16 33.53
N LYS A 311 26.35 -5.86 33.83
CA LYS A 311 26.01 -5.33 35.17
C LYS A 311 24.51 -5.48 35.43
N GLU A 312 23.67 -5.15 34.44
CA GLU A 312 22.21 -5.32 34.55
C GLU A 312 21.84 -6.79 34.79
N PHE A 313 22.36 -7.72 33.98
CA PHE A 313 22.12 -9.15 34.20
C PHE A 313 22.53 -9.64 35.61
N ARG A 314 23.64 -9.12 36.17
CA ARG A 314 24.07 -9.46 37.52
C ARG A 314 23.19 -8.87 38.62
N SER A 315 22.41 -7.85 38.33
CA SER A 315 21.49 -7.21 39.27
C SER A 315 20.10 -7.86 39.32
N LEU A 316 19.84 -8.81 38.43
CA LEU A 316 18.57 -9.53 38.42
C LEU A 316 18.46 -10.42 39.66
N ASN A 317 17.27 -10.41 40.28
CA ASN A 317 16.97 -11.26 41.43
C ASN A 317 16.01 -12.36 40.99
N TYR A 318 16.32 -13.58 41.35
CA TYR A 318 15.46 -14.72 41.09
C TYR A 318 14.28 -14.78 42.10
N PRO A 319 13.10 -15.35 41.69
CA PRO A 319 12.82 -15.91 40.39
C PRO A 319 12.60 -14.82 39.32
N LEU A 320 13.01 -15.11 38.07
CA LEU A 320 12.74 -14.24 36.94
C LEU A 320 11.41 -14.62 36.29
N HIS A 321 10.58 -13.63 36.03
CA HIS A 321 9.26 -13.82 35.41
C HIS A 321 9.28 -13.32 33.97
N PHE A 322 9.00 -14.19 33.02
CA PHE A 322 8.86 -13.88 31.60
C PHE A 322 7.37 -13.97 31.25
N LEU A 323 6.74 -12.82 31.11
CA LEU A 323 5.31 -12.70 30.81
C LEU A 323 5.14 -12.22 29.38
N ASP A 324 4.36 -12.95 28.60
CA ASP A 324 3.96 -12.56 27.23
C ASP A 324 2.45 -12.63 27.06
N PHE A 325 1.91 -11.84 26.16
CA PHE A 325 0.48 -11.77 25.86
C PHE A 325 0.21 -11.97 24.37
N GLU A 326 -0.73 -12.87 24.06
CA GLU A 326 -1.31 -12.95 22.73
C GLU A 326 -2.54 -12.06 22.63
N THR A 327 -2.60 -11.27 21.57
CA THR A 327 -3.71 -10.36 21.34
C THR A 327 -4.30 -10.56 19.96
N MET A 328 -5.62 -10.42 19.86
CA MET A 328 -6.33 -10.33 18.59
C MET A 328 -6.83 -8.89 18.38
N GLN A 329 -7.05 -8.55 17.10
CA GLN A 329 -7.57 -7.26 16.70
C GLN A 329 -8.49 -7.45 15.50
N THR A 330 -9.79 -7.24 15.69
CA THR A 330 -10.77 -7.35 14.62
C THR A 330 -11.04 -5.98 14.01
N VAL A 331 -11.20 -5.92 12.72
CA VAL A 331 -11.51 -4.68 11.98
C VAL A 331 -12.93 -4.21 12.32
N VAL A 332 -13.89 -5.13 12.20
CA VAL A 332 -15.26 -4.96 12.68
C VAL A 332 -15.36 -5.71 14.02
N PRO A 333 -15.85 -5.08 15.09
CA PRO A 333 -15.87 -5.72 16.40
C PRO A 333 -16.85 -6.90 16.45
N GLU A 334 -16.36 -8.05 16.95
CA GLU A 334 -17.14 -9.30 17.05
C GLU A 334 -17.60 -9.57 18.48
N TYR A 335 -16.96 -8.95 19.46
CA TYR A 335 -17.25 -9.18 20.89
C TYR A 335 -17.97 -7.98 21.49
N LYS A 336 -19.04 -8.25 22.25
CA LYS A 336 -19.81 -7.20 22.93
C LYS A 336 -18.90 -6.31 23.80
N GLY A 337 -19.05 -5.01 23.69
CA GLY A 337 -18.26 -4.00 24.40
C GLY A 337 -16.96 -3.62 23.72
N THR A 338 -16.63 -4.22 22.56
CA THR A 338 -15.41 -3.90 21.82
C THR A 338 -15.65 -2.90 20.69
N ARG A 339 -14.56 -2.37 20.13
CA ARG A 339 -14.53 -1.32 19.10
C ARG A 339 -13.71 -1.77 17.91
N PRO A 340 -13.89 -1.13 16.73
CA PRO A 340 -13.03 -1.37 15.58
C PRO A 340 -11.55 -1.22 15.93
N TYR A 341 -10.75 -2.21 15.54
CA TYR A 341 -9.30 -2.26 15.81
C TYR A 341 -8.89 -2.25 17.29
N GLN A 342 -9.80 -2.60 18.19
CA GLN A 342 -9.44 -2.74 19.61
C GLN A 342 -8.58 -4.00 19.79
N GLN A 343 -7.42 -3.83 20.42
CA GLN A 343 -6.62 -4.98 20.88
C GLN A 343 -7.31 -5.68 22.06
N ILE A 344 -7.46 -6.99 21.95
CA ILE A 344 -8.11 -7.83 22.95
C ILE A 344 -7.10 -8.93 23.33
N PRO A 345 -6.52 -8.89 24.53
CA PRO A 345 -5.71 -10.02 25.00
C PRO A 345 -6.59 -11.23 25.24
N PHE A 346 -6.21 -12.37 24.72
CA PHE A 346 -6.97 -13.62 24.84
C PHE A 346 -6.15 -14.77 25.45
N GLN A 347 -4.82 -14.63 25.51
CA GLN A 347 -3.94 -15.60 26.09
C GLN A 347 -2.74 -14.90 26.71
N TYR A 348 -2.20 -15.43 27.77
CA TYR A 348 -0.88 -15.09 28.29
C TYR A 348 -0.05 -16.33 28.51
N SER A 349 1.27 -16.19 28.49
CA SER A 349 2.26 -17.19 28.85
C SER A 349 3.15 -16.60 29.95
N LEU A 350 3.32 -17.33 31.03
CA LEU A 350 4.21 -16.94 32.11
C LEU A 350 5.22 -18.07 32.35
N HIS A 351 6.50 -17.77 32.13
CA HIS A 351 7.59 -18.66 32.53
C HIS A 351 8.31 -18.07 33.73
N ILE A 352 8.55 -18.87 34.74
CA ILE A 352 9.25 -18.50 35.98
C ILE A 352 10.55 -19.27 36.04
N LEU A 353 11.67 -18.57 35.91
CA LEU A 353 13.01 -19.17 36.02
C LEU A 353 13.53 -18.98 37.44
N HIS A 354 13.76 -20.08 38.13
CA HIS A 354 14.33 -20.10 39.46
C HIS A 354 15.86 -20.04 39.43
N GLU A 355 16.51 -19.72 40.59
CA GLU A 355 17.96 -19.62 40.70
C GLU A 355 18.71 -20.93 40.42
N ASP A 356 18.09 -22.08 40.73
CA ASP A 356 18.60 -23.41 40.42
C ASP A 356 18.46 -23.84 38.95
N GLY A 357 17.92 -22.96 38.11
CA GLY A 357 17.69 -23.24 36.68
C GLY A 357 16.38 -23.98 36.36
N THR A 358 15.56 -24.28 37.36
CA THR A 358 14.24 -24.88 37.13
C THR A 358 13.29 -23.84 36.50
N ILE A 359 12.41 -24.31 35.63
CA ILE A 359 11.43 -23.47 34.93
C ILE A 359 10.02 -23.98 35.22
N GLU A 360 9.17 -23.09 35.71
CA GLU A 360 7.74 -23.29 35.80
C GLU A 360 7.03 -22.58 34.63
N HIS A 361 5.96 -23.20 34.12
CA HIS A 361 5.11 -22.63 33.06
C HIS A 361 3.65 -22.75 33.46
#